data_88b5da3783bfdc08f920674bffabfc2a
#
_entry.id   88b5da3783bfdc08f920674bffabfc2a
#
_cell.length_a   1.000
_cell.length_b   1.000
_cell.length_c   1.000
_cell.angle_alpha   90.00
_cell.angle_beta   90.00
_cell.angle_gamma   90.00
#
_symmetry.space_group_name_H-M   'P 1'
#
loop_
_entity.id
_entity.type
_entity.pdbx_description
1 polymer ?
#
loop_
_entity_poly.entity_id
_entity_poly.type
_entity_poly.pdbx_seq_one_letter_code
_entity_poly.pdbx_strand_id
1 'polypeptide(L)'
;MKKKNEILSVTFARRIALMTVCMIGVAGTMQAQQPEKVGGKNRTQWGVKAALNIASLDFDASNGKSESTKSVLGGAVGLTFAYAFNSNWRINSGLEMSMKGFSADETGGSRELTVHAAYIQAPVTCGYVINLGKWNFEPRLGAFFAYGVAGNYSLSGADSKQTFSDKLLNPFDAGLAFGLYADNGKIVFGIGGEFGLAEANGKKFSVSGGTVHTRNTFLSVGYLF
;
A
#
# COMPACT_ATOMS: atom_id res chain seq x y z
N MET A 1 -33.22 -1.16 2.70
CA MET A 1 -31.93 -1.56 2.07
C MET A 1 -30.93 -0.42 2.00
N LYS A 2 -31.24 0.79 1.48
CA LYS A 2 -30.32 1.95 1.42
C LYS A 2 -29.64 2.31 2.76
N LYS A 3 -30.38 2.31 3.86
CA LYS A 3 -29.88 2.67 5.21
C LYS A 3 -28.79 1.75 5.78
N LYS A 4 -28.78 0.47 5.40
CA LYS A 4 -27.77 -0.52 5.88
C LYS A 4 -26.42 -0.34 5.19
N ASN A 5 -26.41 0.07 3.93
CA ASN A 5 -25.19 0.35 3.15
C ASN A 5 -24.50 1.65 3.60
N GLU A 6 -25.29 2.68 3.96
CA GLU A 6 -24.74 3.91 4.56
C GLU A 6 -24.08 3.63 5.91
N ILE A 7 -24.69 2.80 6.76
CA ILE A 7 -24.13 2.43 8.07
C ILE A 7 -22.82 1.65 7.89
N LEU A 8 -22.72 0.73 6.93
CA LEU A 8 -21.49 -0.03 6.65
C LEU A 8 -20.36 0.89 6.14
N SER A 9 -20.67 1.80 5.22
CA SER A 9 -19.68 2.73 4.67
C SER A 9 -19.18 3.72 5.72
N VAL A 10 -20.07 4.24 6.57
CA VAL A 10 -19.74 5.13 7.70
C VAL A 10 -18.88 4.42 8.74
N THR A 11 -19.21 3.15 9.06
CA THR A 11 -18.43 2.35 10.02
C THR A 11 -17.03 2.06 9.48
N PHE A 12 -16.90 1.79 8.18
CA PHE A 12 -15.62 1.59 7.50
C PHE A 12 -14.76 2.86 7.52
N ALA A 13 -15.34 3.99 7.09
CA ALA A 13 -14.64 5.29 7.11
C ALA A 13 -14.22 5.70 8.54
N ARG A 14 -15.06 5.43 9.56
CA ARG A 14 -14.77 5.73 10.96
C ARG A 14 -13.63 4.89 11.54
N ARG A 15 -13.52 3.61 11.16
CA ARG A 15 -12.40 2.75 11.55
C ARG A 15 -11.09 3.20 10.92
N ILE A 16 -11.11 3.59 9.65
CA ILE A 16 -9.96 4.17 8.94
C ILE A 16 -9.50 5.46 9.62
N ALA A 17 -10.43 6.40 9.88
CA ALA A 17 -10.12 7.65 10.56
C ALA A 17 -9.52 7.44 11.95
N LEU A 18 -10.05 6.48 12.73
CA LEU A 18 -9.53 6.17 14.08
C LEU A 18 -8.11 5.62 14.04
N MET A 19 -7.79 4.72 13.10
CA MET A 19 -6.45 4.16 12.93
C MET A 19 -5.45 5.23 12.45
N THR A 20 -5.88 6.14 11.56
CA THR A 20 -5.05 7.26 11.10
C THR A 20 -4.71 8.21 12.26
N VAL A 21 -5.70 8.54 13.11
CA VAL A 21 -5.49 9.37 14.31
C VAL A 21 -4.53 8.71 15.30
N CYS A 22 -4.62 7.38 15.52
CA CYS A 22 -3.69 6.64 16.36
C CYS A 22 -2.25 6.70 15.80
N MET A 23 -2.05 6.56 14.49
CA MET A 23 -0.73 6.65 13.86
C MET A 23 -0.11 8.06 14.00
N ILE A 24 -0.90 9.11 13.86
CA ILE A 24 -0.44 10.50 14.05
C ILE A 24 -0.06 10.76 15.52
N GLY A 25 -0.82 10.20 16.48
CA GLY A 25 -0.51 10.30 17.91
C GLY A 25 0.82 9.67 18.30
N VAL A 26 1.20 8.55 17.70
CA VAL A 26 2.49 7.89 17.93
C VAL A 26 3.65 8.71 17.36
N ALA A 27 3.47 9.40 16.23
CA ALA A 27 4.50 10.25 15.63
C ALA A 27 4.93 11.41 16.55
N GLY A 28 4.00 11.98 17.31
CA GLY A 28 4.26 13.09 18.25
C GLY A 28 5.14 12.73 19.46
N THR A 29 5.25 11.44 19.80
CA THR A 29 6.02 10.98 20.98
C THR A 29 7.46 10.56 20.65
N MET A 30 7.83 10.48 19.37
CA MET A 30 9.13 9.96 18.93
C MET A 30 10.27 11.00 18.89
N GLN A 31 10.06 12.24 19.32
CA GLN A 31 11.08 13.31 19.29
C GLN A 31 12.19 13.21 20.34
N ALA A 32 12.25 12.13 21.15
CA ALA A 32 13.04 12.11 22.38
C ALA A 32 14.45 11.50 22.29
N GLN A 33 14.91 10.99 21.15
CA GLN A 33 16.27 10.42 21.05
C GLN A 33 17.10 11.19 20.02
N GLN A 34 18.23 11.74 20.45
CA GLN A 34 19.20 12.34 19.54
C GLN A 34 19.82 11.23 18.66
N PRO A 35 19.61 11.26 17.35
CA PRO A 35 20.12 10.22 16.47
C PRO A 35 21.64 10.31 16.29
N GLU A 36 22.29 9.16 16.24
CA GLU A 36 23.71 9.07 15.90
C GLU A 36 23.96 9.56 14.46
N LYS A 37 25.02 10.34 14.23
CA LYS A 37 25.31 10.95 12.95
C LYS A 37 26.27 10.10 12.11
N VAL A 38 26.03 10.02 10.80
CA VAL A 38 26.94 9.45 9.81
C VAL A 38 27.23 10.53 8.75
N GLY A 39 28.50 10.88 8.56
CA GLY A 39 28.89 11.92 7.60
C GLY A 39 28.23 13.28 7.85
N GLY A 40 27.97 13.64 9.12
CA GLY A 40 27.29 14.88 9.51
C GLY A 40 25.76 14.84 9.43
N LYS A 41 25.17 13.75 8.95
CA LYS A 41 23.70 13.53 8.92
C LYS A 41 23.27 12.52 9.98
N ASN A 42 22.04 12.60 10.44
CA ASN A 42 21.45 11.63 11.36
C ASN A 42 21.39 10.24 10.72
N ARG A 43 21.80 9.20 11.44
CA ARG A 43 21.66 7.80 10.99
C ARG A 43 20.23 7.38 10.85
N THR A 44 19.37 7.83 11.75
CA THR A 44 17.94 7.52 11.76
C THR A 44 17.13 8.72 11.34
N GLN A 45 16.12 8.49 10.55
CA GLN A 45 15.15 9.50 10.15
C GLN A 45 13.75 8.89 10.29
N TRP A 46 12.87 9.66 10.93
CA TRP A 46 11.46 9.34 11.04
C TRP A 46 10.65 10.32 10.20
N GLY A 47 9.49 9.91 9.79
CA GLY A 47 8.62 10.78 9.02
C GLY A 47 7.21 10.24 8.90
N VAL A 48 6.40 11.01 8.20
CA VAL A 48 5.05 10.63 7.78
C VAL A 48 4.96 10.64 6.28
N LYS A 49 4.11 9.80 5.72
CA LYS A 49 3.89 9.68 4.27
C LYS A 49 2.39 9.65 3.97
N ALA A 50 2.01 10.31 2.88
CA ALA A 50 0.74 10.12 2.20
C ALA A 50 1.00 9.73 0.74
N ALA A 51 0.15 8.88 0.17
CA ALA A 51 0.28 8.45 -1.21
C ALA A 51 -1.09 8.30 -1.88
N LEU A 52 -1.08 8.49 -3.19
CA LEU A 52 -2.16 8.07 -4.09
C LEU A 52 -1.75 6.75 -4.74
N ASN A 53 -2.64 5.77 -4.72
CA ASN A 53 -2.42 4.44 -5.24
C ASN A 53 -3.31 4.19 -6.46
N ILE A 54 -2.76 3.53 -7.46
CA ILE A 54 -3.51 2.94 -8.57
C ILE A 54 -3.26 1.44 -8.50
N ALA A 55 -4.25 0.70 -8.05
CA ALA A 55 -4.14 -0.73 -7.80
C ALA A 55 -4.99 -1.55 -8.78
N SER A 56 -4.51 -2.74 -9.13
CA SER A 56 -5.17 -3.73 -9.98
C SER A 56 -4.79 -5.15 -9.54
N LEU A 57 -5.45 -6.15 -10.12
CA LEU A 57 -5.03 -7.54 -10.05
C LEU A 57 -4.61 -8.02 -11.44
N ASP A 58 -3.54 -8.81 -11.46
CA ASP A 58 -3.11 -9.55 -12.63
C ASP A 58 -3.53 -11.01 -12.47
N PHE A 59 -4.15 -11.56 -13.51
CA PHE A 59 -4.56 -12.95 -13.60
C PHE A 59 -3.61 -13.67 -14.55
N ASP A 60 -2.87 -14.63 -14.04
CA ASP A 60 -2.07 -15.53 -14.85
C ASP A 60 -2.85 -16.82 -15.09
N ALA A 61 -3.44 -16.94 -16.27
CA ALA A 61 -4.14 -18.15 -16.67
C ALA A 61 -3.16 -19.24 -17.10
N SER A 62 -3.49 -20.51 -16.84
CA SER A 62 -2.66 -21.68 -17.18
C SER A 62 -2.38 -21.86 -18.67
N ASN A 63 -3.06 -21.10 -19.55
CA ASN A 63 -2.83 -21.07 -21.00
C ASN A 63 -1.81 -20.01 -21.46
N GLY A 64 -1.08 -19.38 -20.53
CA GLY A 64 -0.06 -18.35 -20.79
C GLY A 64 -0.63 -16.98 -21.18
N LYS A 65 -1.94 -16.73 -21.00
CA LYS A 65 -2.53 -15.40 -21.16
C LYS A 65 -2.61 -14.73 -19.80
N SER A 66 -1.99 -13.56 -19.67
CA SER A 66 -2.17 -12.66 -18.54
C SER A 66 -3.24 -11.63 -18.87
N GLU A 67 -4.22 -11.48 -18.00
CA GLU A 67 -5.25 -10.43 -18.09
C GLU A 67 -5.20 -9.59 -16.80
N SER A 68 -5.24 -8.27 -16.94
CA SER A 68 -5.31 -7.35 -15.81
C SER A 68 -6.74 -6.84 -15.61
N THR A 69 -7.15 -6.69 -14.36
CA THR A 69 -8.43 -6.02 -14.04
C THR A 69 -8.35 -4.52 -14.29
N LYS A 70 -9.50 -3.86 -14.29
CA LYS A 70 -9.56 -2.40 -14.25
C LYS A 70 -8.95 -1.90 -12.94
N SER A 71 -8.10 -0.88 -13.05
CA SER A 71 -7.45 -0.27 -11.90
C SER A 71 -8.43 0.57 -11.09
N VAL A 72 -8.25 0.58 -9.78
CA VAL A 72 -9.01 1.41 -8.83
C VAL A 72 -8.06 2.37 -8.12
N LEU A 73 -8.50 3.63 -8.01
CA LEU A 73 -7.79 4.65 -7.27
C LEU A 73 -7.96 4.41 -5.77
N GLY A 74 -6.87 4.43 -5.04
CA GLY A 74 -6.79 4.34 -3.59
C GLY A 74 -5.85 5.36 -3.00
N GLY A 75 -5.56 5.22 -1.72
CA GLY A 75 -4.60 6.06 -1.02
C GLY A 75 -3.87 5.32 0.07
N ALA A 76 -2.75 5.85 0.52
CA ALA A 76 -2.05 5.35 1.69
C ALA A 76 -1.59 6.49 2.59
N VAL A 77 -1.55 6.22 3.88
CA VAL A 77 -0.96 7.10 4.89
C VAL A 77 -0.17 6.25 5.89
N GLY A 78 0.95 6.76 6.38
CA GLY A 78 1.76 5.98 7.30
C GLY A 78 2.93 6.72 7.90
N LEU A 79 3.61 6.01 8.81
CA LEU A 79 4.87 6.38 9.40
C LEU A 79 6.01 5.79 8.57
N THR A 80 7.09 6.54 8.42
CA THR A 80 8.29 6.09 7.74
C THR A 80 9.47 6.13 8.67
N PHE A 81 10.37 5.18 8.49
CA PHE A 81 11.63 5.06 9.20
C PHE A 81 12.74 4.78 8.19
N ALA A 82 13.86 5.45 8.34
CA ALA A 82 15.05 5.18 7.55
C ALA A 82 16.29 5.07 8.44
N TYR A 83 17.17 4.14 8.12
CA TYR A 83 18.46 3.95 8.79
C TYR A 83 19.59 3.97 7.75
N ALA A 84 20.52 4.92 7.89
CA ALA A 84 21.67 5.07 7.03
C ALA A 84 22.85 4.22 7.56
N PHE A 85 23.30 3.24 6.79
CA PHE A 85 24.51 2.46 7.10
C PHE A 85 25.77 3.29 6.90
N ASN A 86 25.75 4.07 5.81
CA ASN A 86 26.83 4.97 5.43
C ASN A 86 26.26 6.17 4.65
N SER A 87 27.09 6.95 4.02
CA SER A 87 26.69 8.17 3.30
C SER A 87 25.75 7.91 2.11
N ASN A 88 25.75 6.69 1.55
CA ASN A 88 25.04 6.37 0.33
C ASN A 88 23.98 5.30 0.50
N TRP A 89 24.14 4.34 1.43
CA TRP A 89 23.20 3.25 1.60
C TRP A 89 22.26 3.45 2.78
N ARG A 90 20.99 3.23 2.54
CA ARG A 90 19.91 3.41 3.53
C ARG A 90 18.94 2.23 3.46
N ILE A 91 18.54 1.71 4.61
CA ILE A 91 17.33 0.89 4.73
C ILE A 91 16.16 1.83 5.04
N ASN A 92 15.06 1.62 4.34
CA ASN A 92 13.82 2.33 4.56
C ASN A 92 12.72 1.33 4.89
N SER A 93 11.94 1.66 5.90
CA SER A 93 10.79 0.88 6.33
C SER A 93 9.67 1.81 6.80
N GLY A 94 8.59 1.24 7.27
CA GLY A 94 7.47 2.01 7.77
C GLY A 94 6.30 1.11 8.15
N LEU A 95 5.26 1.76 8.62
CA LEU A 95 3.96 1.14 8.82
C LEU A 95 2.91 2.06 8.20
N GLU A 96 2.19 1.56 7.23
CA GLU A 96 1.21 2.34 6.49
C GLU A 96 -0.12 1.62 6.36
N MET A 97 -1.18 2.39 6.35
CA MET A 97 -2.50 1.94 5.96
C MET A 97 -2.67 2.26 4.47
N SER A 98 -2.84 1.23 3.67
CA SER A 98 -2.96 1.32 2.22
C SER A 98 -4.32 0.82 1.77
N MET A 99 -5.04 1.63 1.01
CA MET A 99 -6.28 1.24 0.34
C MET A 99 -5.94 0.80 -1.07
N LYS A 100 -6.26 -0.44 -1.37
CA LYS A 100 -6.07 -1.08 -2.69
C LYS A 100 -7.43 -1.60 -3.17
N GLY A 101 -7.57 -1.78 -4.47
CA GLY A 101 -8.80 -2.31 -5.04
C GLY A 101 -8.66 -2.68 -6.50
N PHE A 102 -9.71 -3.27 -7.03
CA PHE A 102 -9.83 -3.58 -8.45
C PHE A 102 -11.29 -3.58 -8.88
N SER A 103 -11.54 -3.43 -10.17
CA SER A 103 -12.84 -3.65 -10.78
C SER A 103 -12.70 -4.69 -11.88
N ALA A 104 -13.67 -5.59 -11.98
CA ALA A 104 -13.75 -6.61 -13.02
C ALA A 104 -15.18 -6.70 -13.56
N ASP A 105 -15.31 -6.84 -14.87
CA ASP A 105 -16.59 -7.12 -15.50
C ASP A 105 -16.91 -8.62 -15.40
N GLU A 106 -18.14 -8.97 -15.05
CA GLU A 106 -18.60 -10.36 -15.06
C GLU A 106 -18.70 -10.87 -16.51
N THR A 107 -18.06 -12.01 -16.79
CA THR A 107 -18.05 -12.62 -18.13
C THR A 107 -19.47 -12.87 -18.63
N GLY A 108 -19.91 -12.12 -19.64
CA GLY A 108 -21.24 -12.26 -20.28
C GLY A 108 -22.38 -11.47 -19.65
N GLY A 109 -22.09 -10.57 -18.68
CA GLY A 109 -23.12 -9.80 -17.98
C GLY A 109 -22.87 -8.30 -17.90
N SER A 110 -23.93 -7.56 -17.65
CA SER A 110 -23.92 -6.11 -17.40
C SER A 110 -23.57 -5.78 -15.92
N ARG A 111 -22.85 -6.65 -15.25
CA ARG A 111 -22.52 -6.47 -13.82
C ARG A 111 -21.02 -6.25 -13.63
N GLU A 112 -20.68 -5.22 -12.89
CA GLU A 112 -19.31 -4.88 -12.50
C GLU A 112 -19.10 -5.28 -11.04
N LEU A 113 -18.04 -6.04 -10.77
CA LEU A 113 -17.54 -6.36 -9.45
C LEU A 113 -16.50 -5.30 -9.07
N THR A 114 -16.77 -4.49 -8.07
CA THR A 114 -15.80 -3.55 -7.52
C THR A 114 -15.40 -3.99 -6.11
N VAL A 115 -14.11 -4.05 -5.86
CA VAL A 115 -13.52 -4.44 -4.58
C VAL A 115 -12.65 -3.30 -4.05
N HIS A 116 -12.88 -2.95 -2.79
CA HIS A 116 -12.02 -2.05 -2.01
C HIS A 116 -11.53 -2.79 -0.77
N ALA A 117 -10.23 -2.76 -0.55
CA ALA A 117 -9.61 -3.42 0.58
C ALA A 117 -8.58 -2.49 1.25
N ALA A 118 -8.60 -2.46 2.58
CA ALA A 118 -7.64 -1.74 3.39
C ALA A 118 -6.66 -2.73 4.02
N TYR A 119 -5.37 -2.41 3.86
CA TYR A 119 -4.26 -3.21 4.36
C TYR A 119 -3.44 -2.40 5.34
N ILE A 120 -2.95 -3.05 6.39
CA ILE A 120 -1.79 -2.58 7.14
C ILE A 120 -0.57 -3.17 6.43
N GLN A 121 0.37 -2.32 6.02
CA GLN A 121 1.50 -2.68 5.17
C GLN A 121 2.80 -2.18 5.77
N ALA A 122 3.84 -3.03 5.72
CA ALA A 122 5.20 -2.72 6.11
C ALA A 122 6.14 -2.94 4.91
N PRO A 123 6.53 -1.87 4.19
CA PRO A 123 7.60 -1.95 3.20
C PRO A 123 8.96 -2.04 3.90
N VAL A 124 9.89 -2.79 3.32
CA VAL A 124 11.30 -2.86 3.72
C VAL A 124 12.14 -2.77 2.46
N THR A 125 12.79 -1.64 2.24
CA THR A 125 13.54 -1.37 1.00
C THR A 125 14.95 -0.89 1.30
N CYS A 126 15.90 -1.27 0.45
CA CYS A 126 17.25 -0.73 0.42
C CYS A 126 17.32 0.37 -0.65
N GLY A 127 17.88 1.51 -0.30
CA GLY A 127 18.02 2.65 -1.17
C GLY A 127 19.48 3.09 -1.31
N TYR A 128 19.81 3.58 -2.49
CA TYR A 128 21.11 4.20 -2.77
C TYR A 128 20.94 5.71 -2.94
N VAL A 129 21.52 6.47 -2.02
CA VAL A 129 21.39 7.93 -1.97
C VAL A 129 22.41 8.59 -2.89
N ILE A 130 21.93 9.33 -3.87
CA ILE A 130 22.71 10.16 -4.80
C ILE A 130 22.50 11.62 -4.41
N ASN A 131 23.55 12.28 -3.93
CA ASN A 131 23.47 13.67 -3.50
C ASN A 131 23.62 14.60 -4.70
N LEU A 132 22.63 15.43 -4.96
CA LEU A 132 22.62 16.47 -6.00
C LEU A 132 22.37 17.85 -5.36
N GLY A 133 23.35 18.31 -4.57
CA GLY A 133 23.30 19.59 -3.88
C GLY A 133 22.23 19.63 -2.79
N LYS A 134 21.13 20.37 -3.03
CA LYS A 134 20.01 20.51 -2.07
C LYS A 134 19.07 19.31 -2.05
N TRP A 135 19.13 18.44 -3.05
CA TRP A 135 18.26 17.27 -3.20
C TRP A 135 19.08 16.00 -3.17
N ASN A 136 18.53 14.99 -2.54
CA ASN A 136 18.99 13.62 -2.63
C ASN A 136 18.03 12.84 -3.52
N PHE A 137 18.56 12.06 -4.44
CA PHE A 137 17.79 11.07 -5.20
C PHE A 137 18.09 9.69 -4.67
N GLU A 138 17.05 8.88 -4.51
CA GLU A 138 17.19 7.56 -3.90
C GLU A 138 16.34 6.53 -4.66
N PRO A 139 16.91 5.78 -5.61
CA PRO A 139 16.31 4.54 -6.08
C PRO A 139 16.24 3.55 -4.92
N ARG A 140 15.08 2.92 -4.74
CA ARG A 140 14.78 1.93 -3.69
C ARG A 140 14.28 0.65 -4.30
N LEU A 141 14.72 -0.48 -3.74
CA LEU A 141 14.26 -1.82 -4.07
C LEU A 141 14.18 -2.66 -2.80
N GLY A 142 13.17 -3.51 -2.70
CA GLY A 142 12.97 -4.39 -1.55
C GLY A 142 11.68 -5.17 -1.61
N ALA A 143 11.12 -5.44 -0.43
CA ALA A 143 9.89 -6.18 -0.26
C ALA A 143 8.84 -5.36 0.49
N PHE A 144 7.58 -5.76 0.35
CA PHE A 144 6.50 -5.34 1.24
C PHE A 144 5.78 -6.55 1.82
N PHE A 145 5.22 -6.36 3.00
CA PHE A 145 4.34 -7.29 3.68
C PHE A 145 3.07 -6.56 4.06
N ALA A 146 1.92 -7.13 3.75
CA ALA A 146 0.64 -6.49 4.00
C ALA A 146 -0.38 -7.47 4.56
N TYR A 147 -1.27 -6.98 5.43
CA TYR A 147 -2.37 -7.74 5.98
C TYR A 147 -3.67 -6.97 5.84
N GLY A 148 -4.65 -7.58 5.20
CA GLY A 148 -5.97 -7.01 4.96
C GLY A 148 -6.80 -6.96 6.24
N VAL A 149 -7.14 -5.75 6.67
CA VAL A 149 -7.86 -5.51 7.93
C VAL A 149 -9.33 -5.18 7.72
N ALA A 150 -9.68 -4.64 6.56
CA ALA A 150 -11.06 -4.33 6.20
C ALA A 150 -11.20 -4.29 4.68
N GLY A 151 -12.39 -4.62 4.18
CA GLY A 151 -12.66 -4.54 2.75
C GLY A 151 -14.11 -4.85 2.46
N ASN A 152 -14.62 -4.25 1.39
CA ASN A 152 -15.96 -4.45 0.89
C ASN A 152 -15.91 -4.76 -0.60
N TYR A 153 -16.78 -5.64 -1.06
CA TYR A 153 -17.02 -5.84 -2.46
C TYR A 153 -18.50 -5.65 -2.78
N SER A 154 -18.78 -5.11 -3.94
CA SER A 154 -20.14 -4.92 -4.43
C SER A 154 -20.24 -5.39 -5.88
N LEU A 155 -21.33 -6.09 -6.18
CA LEU A 155 -21.77 -6.38 -7.54
C LEU A 155 -22.84 -5.35 -7.91
N SER A 156 -22.81 -4.83 -9.14
CA SER A 156 -23.81 -3.88 -9.64
C SER A 156 -25.24 -4.40 -9.36
N GLY A 157 -25.98 -3.65 -8.52
CA GLY A 157 -27.36 -3.99 -8.13
C GLY A 157 -27.51 -4.96 -6.96
N ALA A 158 -26.43 -5.36 -6.27
CA ALA A 158 -26.47 -6.21 -5.09
C ALA A 158 -25.93 -5.52 -3.82
N ASP A 159 -26.24 -6.08 -2.64
CA ASP A 159 -25.73 -5.59 -1.37
C ASP A 159 -24.22 -5.77 -1.26
N SER A 160 -23.56 -4.76 -0.66
CA SER A 160 -22.12 -4.80 -0.36
C SER A 160 -21.82 -5.88 0.70
N LYS A 161 -20.79 -6.69 0.46
CA LYS A 161 -20.33 -7.77 1.35
C LYS A 161 -18.87 -7.56 1.77
N GLN A 162 -18.45 -8.28 2.81
CA GLN A 162 -17.09 -8.14 3.33
C GLN A 162 -16.08 -9.01 2.55
N THR A 163 -15.01 -8.40 2.07
CA THR A 163 -14.00 -9.04 1.21
C THR A 163 -13.26 -10.19 1.92
N PHE A 164 -12.77 -9.95 3.14
CA PHE A 164 -11.94 -10.94 3.85
C PHE A 164 -12.77 -11.94 4.65
N SER A 165 -13.84 -11.51 5.31
CA SER A 165 -14.73 -12.41 6.07
C SER A 165 -15.41 -13.43 5.16
N ASP A 166 -15.75 -13.04 3.94
CA ASP A 166 -16.37 -13.92 2.95
C ASP A 166 -15.32 -14.74 2.16
N LYS A 167 -14.04 -14.61 2.49
CA LYS A 167 -12.91 -15.32 1.83
C LYS A 167 -12.86 -15.07 0.33
N LEU A 168 -13.21 -13.84 -0.12
CA LEU A 168 -13.05 -13.44 -1.51
C LEU A 168 -11.57 -13.27 -1.84
N LEU A 169 -10.82 -12.57 -0.97
CA LEU A 169 -9.37 -12.40 -1.09
C LEU A 169 -8.65 -13.00 0.12
N ASN A 170 -7.39 -13.41 -0.10
CA ASN A 170 -6.46 -13.72 0.96
C ASN A 170 -6.11 -12.43 1.71
N PRO A 171 -6.20 -12.38 3.05
CA PRO A 171 -5.81 -11.19 3.78
C PRO A 171 -4.29 -10.94 3.77
N PHE A 172 -3.46 -11.97 3.62
CA PHE A 172 -2.02 -11.81 3.53
C PHE A 172 -1.57 -11.51 2.11
N ASP A 173 -0.75 -10.47 1.95
CA ASP A 173 -0.08 -10.10 0.70
C ASP A 173 1.38 -9.78 0.98
N ALA A 174 2.27 -10.21 0.10
CA ALA A 174 3.70 -9.93 0.17
C ALA A 174 4.29 -9.93 -1.24
N GLY A 175 5.29 -9.10 -1.46
CA GLY A 175 5.88 -9.00 -2.78
C GLY A 175 7.07 -8.05 -2.84
N LEU A 176 7.41 -7.65 -4.05
CA LEU A 176 8.48 -6.71 -4.34
C LEU A 176 7.95 -5.28 -4.30
N ALA A 177 8.77 -4.38 -3.76
CA ALA A 177 8.54 -2.94 -3.75
C ALA A 177 9.74 -2.23 -4.36
N PHE A 178 9.48 -1.27 -5.26
CA PHE A 178 10.53 -0.46 -5.89
C PHE A 178 10.04 0.97 -6.09
N GLY A 179 10.97 1.91 -6.20
CA GLY A 179 10.61 3.30 -6.45
C GLY A 179 11.80 4.22 -6.58
N LEU A 180 11.50 5.43 -7.03
CA LEU A 180 12.43 6.56 -7.08
C LEU A 180 11.93 7.63 -6.12
N TYR A 181 12.80 8.10 -5.27
CA TYR A 181 12.48 9.10 -4.26
C TYR A 181 13.43 10.29 -4.41
N ALA A 182 12.90 11.48 -4.11
CA ALA A 182 13.68 12.70 -4.02
C ALA A 182 13.38 13.39 -2.69
N ASP A 183 14.41 13.71 -1.91
CA ASP A 183 14.26 14.42 -0.64
C ASP A 183 15.20 15.64 -0.53
N ASN A 184 14.79 16.68 0.19
CA ASN A 184 15.61 17.81 0.57
C ASN A 184 15.98 17.82 2.06
N GLY A 185 15.87 16.66 2.72
CA GLY A 185 16.08 16.50 4.15
C GLY A 185 14.84 16.74 5.01
N LYS A 186 13.76 17.30 4.47
CA LYS A 186 12.46 17.49 5.14
C LYS A 186 11.29 16.93 4.35
N ILE A 187 11.18 17.30 3.08
CA ILE A 187 10.10 16.86 2.20
C ILE A 187 10.64 15.77 1.30
N VAL A 188 9.88 14.70 1.18
CA VAL A 188 10.19 13.55 0.33
C VAL A 188 9.08 13.41 -0.71
N PHE A 189 9.43 13.33 -1.97
CA PHE A 189 8.55 12.91 -3.05
C PHE A 189 8.95 11.52 -3.49
N GLY A 190 7.97 10.69 -3.84
CA GLY A 190 8.24 9.33 -4.30
C GLY A 190 7.25 8.88 -5.37
N ILE A 191 7.78 8.15 -6.35
CA ILE A 191 6.99 7.39 -7.32
C ILE A 191 7.50 5.96 -7.32
N GLY A 192 6.60 4.99 -7.38
CA GLY A 192 7.02 3.59 -7.36
C GLY A 192 5.90 2.61 -7.63
N GLY A 193 6.24 1.35 -7.46
CA GLY A 193 5.31 0.24 -7.64
C GLY A 193 5.56 -0.90 -6.67
N GLU A 194 4.55 -1.72 -6.55
CA GLU A 194 4.54 -2.95 -5.76
C GLU A 194 4.00 -4.09 -6.63
N PHE A 195 4.64 -5.21 -6.54
CA PHE A 195 4.29 -6.45 -7.22
C PHE A 195 4.05 -7.52 -6.15
N GLY A 196 2.80 -7.95 -5.96
CA GLY A 196 2.47 -9.07 -5.09
C GLY A 196 3.01 -10.38 -5.67
N LEU A 197 3.68 -11.14 -4.83
CA LEU A 197 4.14 -12.50 -5.11
C LEU A 197 3.27 -13.54 -4.37
N ALA A 198 2.61 -13.12 -3.30
CA ALA A 198 1.63 -13.96 -2.61
C ALA A 198 0.36 -14.10 -3.46
N GLU A 199 -0.24 -15.29 -3.43
CA GLU A 199 -1.51 -15.52 -4.10
C GLU A 199 -2.63 -14.75 -3.40
N ALA A 200 -3.27 -13.84 -4.13
CA ALA A 200 -4.40 -13.06 -3.66
C ALA A 200 -5.72 -13.85 -3.63
N ASN A 201 -5.73 -15.09 -4.16
CA ASN A 201 -6.92 -15.93 -4.27
C ASN A 201 -7.50 -16.27 -2.90
N GLY A 202 -8.73 -15.85 -2.65
CA GLY A 202 -9.53 -16.37 -1.56
C GLY A 202 -10.21 -17.69 -1.96
N LYS A 203 -10.70 -18.46 -0.96
CA LYS A 203 -11.37 -19.76 -1.21
C LYS A 203 -12.62 -19.66 -2.10
N LYS A 204 -13.25 -18.48 -2.17
CA LYS A 204 -14.44 -18.23 -3.03
C LYS A 204 -14.09 -17.62 -4.38
N PHE A 205 -12.90 -17.09 -4.53
CA PHE A 205 -12.41 -16.50 -5.77
C PHE A 205 -11.30 -17.40 -6.31
N SER A 206 -11.70 -18.52 -6.90
CA SER A 206 -10.78 -19.45 -7.53
C SER A 206 -10.89 -19.27 -9.05
N VAL A 207 -9.84 -18.79 -9.66
CA VAL A 207 -9.69 -18.84 -11.12
C VAL A 207 -9.25 -20.26 -11.45
N SER A 208 -10.04 -20.96 -12.28
CA SER A 208 -9.75 -22.35 -12.66
C SER A 208 -8.37 -22.46 -13.31
N GLY A 209 -7.37 -22.95 -12.54
CA GLY A 209 -6.02 -23.21 -13.03
C GLY A 209 -5.12 -21.97 -13.20
N GLY A 210 -5.43 -20.83 -12.57
CA GLY A 210 -4.60 -19.61 -12.61
C GLY A 210 -4.26 -19.05 -11.22
N THR A 211 -3.24 -18.20 -11.18
CA THR A 211 -2.84 -17.42 -9.99
C THR A 211 -3.23 -15.96 -10.15
N VAL A 212 -3.47 -15.28 -9.02
CA VAL A 212 -3.84 -13.86 -9.00
C VAL A 212 -2.86 -13.12 -8.14
N HIS A 213 -2.26 -12.08 -8.69
CA HIS A 213 -1.27 -11.24 -8.02
C HIS A 213 -1.72 -9.79 -7.93
N THR A 214 -1.37 -9.13 -6.85
CA THR A 214 -1.64 -7.70 -6.67
C THR A 214 -0.61 -6.87 -7.42
N ARG A 215 -1.08 -5.76 -8.01
CA ARG A 215 -0.22 -4.73 -8.59
C ARG A 215 -0.66 -3.38 -8.08
N ASN A 216 0.29 -2.56 -7.68
CA ASN A 216 0.05 -1.22 -7.19
C ASN A 216 1.11 -0.27 -7.72
N THR A 217 0.68 0.89 -8.22
CA THR A 217 1.56 2.02 -8.55
C THR A 217 1.18 3.18 -7.67
N PHE A 218 2.15 3.93 -7.15
CA PHE A 218 1.87 5.01 -6.23
C PHE A 218 2.68 6.27 -6.53
N LEU A 219 2.08 7.40 -6.17
CA LEU A 219 2.73 8.70 -6.05
C LEU A 219 2.62 9.16 -4.59
N SER A 220 3.72 9.53 -3.97
CA SER A 220 3.76 9.84 -2.53
C SER A 220 4.45 11.15 -2.22
N VAL A 221 4.01 11.75 -1.12
CA VAL A 221 4.67 12.87 -0.46
C VAL A 221 4.85 12.53 1.01
N GLY A 222 5.98 12.91 1.59
CA GLY A 222 6.29 12.70 2.99
C GLY A 222 6.99 13.88 3.62
N TYR A 223 7.00 13.89 4.94
CA TYR A 223 7.71 14.85 5.76
C TYR A 223 8.59 14.11 6.76
N LEU A 224 9.88 14.49 6.84
CA LEU A 224 10.88 13.95 7.77
C LEU A 224 11.06 14.89 8.97
N PHE A 225 11.18 14.30 10.17
CA PHE A 225 11.38 15.03 11.42
C PHE A 225 12.85 15.26 11.74
#